data_c50d1898d472fcb64cab21593ca6a66c
#
_entry.id   c50d1898d472fcb64cab21593ca6a66c
#
_cell.length_a   1.000
_cell.length_b   1.000
_cell.length_c   1.000
_cell.angle_alpha   90.00
_cell.angle_beta   90.00
_cell.angle_gamma   90.00
#
_symmetry.space_group_name_H-M   'P 1'
#
loop_
_entity.id
_entity.type
_entity.pdbx_description
1 polymer ?
#
loop_
_entity_poly.entity_id
_entity_poly.type
_entity_poly.pdbx_seq_one_letter_code
_entity_poly.pdbx_strand_id
1 'polypeptide(L)'
;GLILDVTHLSDESFRDALDRFSGPVWASHSNCRALADWNRQFTDDQIRELIRRDAVIGVAVDAIMMVHGWRHHRSKPADFDLSLEHLANHIDHICQLAGNIRHVGIGTDADGGFGTEQMPADLGSIADIQKLGPILARRGYSKSDIDGIFHGNFLALLRRVWK
;
A
#
# COMPACT_ATOMS: atom_id res chain seq x y z
N GLY A 1 16.75 16.32 -5.73
CA GLY A 1 15.66 15.78 -4.99
C GLY A 1 14.61 15.01 -5.82
N LEU A 2 15.02 14.02 -6.68
CA LEU A 2 14.07 13.12 -7.32
C LEU A 2 13.87 11.88 -6.43
N ILE A 3 12.64 11.40 -6.34
CA ILE A 3 12.28 10.11 -5.76
C ILE A 3 11.84 9.21 -6.90
N LEU A 4 12.42 8.02 -6.99
CA LEU A 4 11.96 7.02 -7.96
C LEU A 4 10.70 6.35 -7.44
N ASP A 5 9.60 6.43 -8.19
CA ASP A 5 8.41 5.63 -7.93
C ASP A 5 8.52 4.29 -8.65
N VAL A 6 8.49 3.21 -7.87
CA VAL A 6 8.57 1.84 -8.42
C VAL A 6 7.22 1.18 -8.64
N THR A 7 6.13 1.91 -8.37
CA THR A 7 4.78 1.45 -8.68
C THR A 7 4.64 1.20 -10.18
N HIS A 8 3.90 0.18 -10.59
CA HIS A 8 3.68 -0.26 -11.97
C HIS A 8 4.89 -0.87 -12.70
N LEU A 9 6.06 -0.98 -12.08
CA LEU A 9 7.17 -1.69 -12.70
C LEU A 9 6.90 -3.20 -12.72
N SER A 10 7.28 -3.85 -13.83
CA SER A 10 7.37 -5.32 -13.85
C SER A 10 8.46 -5.80 -12.90
N ASP A 11 8.46 -7.09 -12.54
CA ASP A 11 9.48 -7.65 -11.64
C ASP A 11 10.91 -7.47 -12.19
N GLU A 12 11.08 -7.53 -13.50
CA GLU A 12 12.37 -7.28 -14.17
C GLU A 12 12.75 -5.80 -14.12
N SER A 13 11.82 -4.91 -14.51
CA SER A 13 12.04 -3.46 -14.48
C SER A 13 12.28 -2.95 -13.07
N PHE A 14 11.64 -3.54 -12.05
CA PHE A 14 11.88 -3.23 -10.65
C PHE A 14 13.34 -3.51 -10.25
N ARG A 15 13.85 -4.69 -10.59
CA ARG A 15 15.26 -5.05 -10.32
C ARG A 15 16.22 -4.11 -11.04
N ASP A 16 16.03 -3.95 -12.36
CA ASP A 16 16.87 -3.07 -13.18
C ASP A 16 16.89 -1.63 -12.66
N ALA A 17 15.74 -1.11 -12.26
CA ALA A 17 15.63 0.26 -11.74
C ALA A 17 16.39 0.42 -10.41
N LEU A 18 16.24 -0.53 -9.47
CA LEU A 18 16.92 -0.46 -8.18
C LEU A 18 18.43 -0.71 -8.29
N ASP A 19 18.88 -1.54 -9.21
CA ASP A 19 20.30 -1.77 -9.48
C ASP A 19 21.01 -0.52 -10.03
N ARG A 20 20.29 0.29 -10.81
CA ARG A 20 20.84 1.49 -11.48
C ARG A 20 20.62 2.79 -10.72
N PHE A 21 19.59 2.85 -9.88
CA PHE A 21 19.21 4.06 -9.13
C PHE A 21 19.52 3.91 -7.64
N SER A 22 20.55 4.63 -7.19
CA SER A 22 20.97 4.64 -5.78
C SER A 22 20.25 5.67 -4.91
N GLY A 23 19.40 6.51 -5.50
CA GLY A 23 18.65 7.56 -4.81
C GLY A 23 17.44 7.03 -4.00
N PRO A 24 16.68 7.95 -3.39
CA PRO A 24 15.50 7.58 -2.62
C PRO A 24 14.39 6.99 -3.52
N VAL A 25 13.71 5.98 -3.01
CA VAL A 25 12.61 5.29 -3.69
C VAL A 25 11.36 5.27 -2.83
N TRP A 26 10.22 5.15 -3.46
CA TRP A 26 8.95 4.81 -2.84
C TRP A 26 8.10 3.95 -3.77
N ALA A 27 7.01 3.40 -3.26
CA ALA A 27 5.91 2.91 -4.07
C ALA A 27 4.68 3.75 -3.71
N SER A 28 4.20 4.58 -4.62
CA SER A 28 3.08 5.47 -4.33
C SER A 28 1.79 4.72 -4.02
N HIS A 29 1.54 3.58 -4.71
CA HIS A 29 0.35 2.76 -4.51
C HIS A 29 0.59 1.30 -4.96
N SER A 30 0.80 0.41 -4.00
CA SER A 30 0.95 -1.04 -4.28
C SER A 30 0.70 -1.86 -3.02
N ASN A 31 0.21 -3.10 -3.22
CA ASN A 31 -0.11 -4.02 -2.14
C ASN A 31 0.78 -5.27 -2.16
N CYS A 32 0.47 -6.27 -1.33
CA CYS A 32 1.27 -7.47 -1.13
C CYS A 32 0.77 -8.61 -2.04
N ARG A 33 1.64 -9.17 -2.87
CA ARG A 33 1.31 -10.30 -3.76
C ARG A 33 0.93 -11.55 -2.96
N ALA A 34 1.48 -11.72 -1.76
CA ALA A 34 1.13 -12.82 -0.87
C ALA A 34 -0.36 -12.85 -0.46
N LEU A 35 -1.05 -11.68 -0.46
CA LEU A 35 -2.45 -11.55 -0.06
C LEU A 35 -3.39 -11.42 -1.26
N ALA A 36 -2.90 -10.85 -2.37
CA ALA A 36 -3.66 -10.73 -3.60
C ALA A 36 -2.71 -11.07 -4.77
N ASP A 37 -2.78 -12.30 -5.25
CA ASP A 37 -1.87 -12.83 -6.26
C ASP A 37 -2.11 -12.19 -7.62
N TRP A 38 -1.45 -11.06 -7.80
CA TRP A 38 -1.44 -10.29 -9.04
C TRP A 38 -0.04 -9.75 -9.29
N ASN A 39 0.46 -9.91 -10.51
CA ASN A 39 1.84 -9.59 -10.87
C ASN A 39 2.23 -8.11 -10.73
N ARG A 40 1.26 -7.20 -10.62
CA ARG A 40 1.48 -5.79 -10.29
C ARG A 40 1.84 -5.57 -8.81
N GLN A 41 1.52 -6.51 -7.94
CA GLN A 41 1.79 -6.44 -6.50
C GLN A 41 3.25 -6.81 -6.22
N PHE A 42 3.78 -6.34 -5.09
CA PHE A 42 5.11 -6.71 -4.66
C PHE A 42 5.16 -8.08 -3.98
N THR A 43 6.16 -8.88 -4.34
CA THR A 43 6.54 -10.05 -3.57
C THR A 43 7.17 -9.63 -2.23
N ASP A 44 7.22 -10.56 -1.28
CA ASP A 44 7.88 -10.31 0.01
C ASP A 44 9.35 -9.89 -0.15
N ASP A 45 10.05 -10.44 -1.14
CA ASP A 45 11.45 -10.07 -1.39
C ASP A 45 11.58 -8.65 -1.94
N GLN A 46 10.65 -8.24 -2.81
CA GLN A 46 10.58 -6.84 -3.28
C GLN A 46 10.24 -5.88 -2.13
N ILE A 47 9.30 -6.26 -1.24
CA ILE A 47 8.98 -5.47 -0.05
C ILE A 47 10.21 -5.35 0.86
N ARG A 48 10.94 -6.43 1.12
CA ARG A 48 12.19 -6.40 1.91
C ARG A 48 13.26 -5.51 1.25
N GLU A 49 13.35 -5.54 -0.09
CA GLU A 49 14.25 -4.63 -0.82
C GLU A 49 13.87 -3.16 -0.59
N LEU A 50 12.60 -2.81 -0.70
CA LEU A 50 12.10 -1.46 -0.44
C LEU A 50 12.35 -1.04 1.02
N ILE A 51 12.18 -1.95 1.98
CA ILE A 51 12.50 -1.71 3.39
C ILE A 51 13.99 -1.40 3.56
N ARG A 52 14.88 -2.16 2.93
CA ARG A 52 16.35 -1.89 2.98
C ARG A 52 16.73 -0.54 2.35
N ARG A 53 15.95 -0.08 1.37
CA ARG A 53 16.10 1.23 0.74
C ARG A 53 15.44 2.36 1.52
N ASP A 54 14.92 2.08 2.72
CA ASP A 54 14.19 3.02 3.58
C ASP A 54 13.03 3.71 2.84
N ALA A 55 12.37 2.94 1.96
CA ALA A 55 11.21 3.37 1.18
C ALA A 55 9.93 3.33 1.99
N VAL A 56 8.89 4.00 1.48
CA VAL A 56 7.50 3.89 1.96
C VAL A 56 6.64 3.31 0.85
N ILE A 57 5.78 2.36 1.20
CA ILE A 57 4.84 1.68 0.31
C ILE A 57 3.43 2.18 0.65
N GLY A 58 2.79 2.87 -0.27
CA GLY A 58 1.39 3.29 -0.15
C GLY A 58 0.46 2.12 -0.47
N VAL A 59 -0.41 1.74 0.48
CA VAL A 59 -1.41 0.70 0.24
C VAL A 59 -2.61 1.25 -0.52
N ALA A 60 -3.04 0.53 -1.55
CA ALA A 60 -4.12 0.93 -2.46
C ALA A 60 -5.44 0.24 -2.13
N VAL A 61 -6.55 0.91 -2.47
CA VAL A 61 -7.92 0.44 -2.16
C VAL A 61 -8.64 -0.21 -3.34
N ASP A 62 -7.97 -0.37 -4.46
CA ASP A 62 -8.52 -1.12 -5.60
C ASP A 62 -8.72 -2.59 -5.23
N ALA A 63 -9.94 -3.10 -5.38
CA ALA A 63 -10.32 -4.46 -5.01
C ALA A 63 -9.44 -5.54 -5.64
N ILE A 64 -9.01 -5.37 -6.90
CA ILE A 64 -8.12 -6.30 -7.57
C ILE A 64 -6.74 -6.39 -6.90
N MET A 65 -6.37 -5.35 -6.16
CA MET A 65 -5.14 -5.26 -5.39
C MET A 65 -5.30 -5.75 -3.94
N MET A 66 -6.54 -5.90 -3.48
CA MET A 66 -6.83 -6.19 -2.07
C MET A 66 -7.16 -7.66 -1.82
N VAL A 67 -7.75 -8.35 -2.80
CA VAL A 67 -8.23 -9.73 -2.64
C VAL A 67 -7.85 -10.62 -3.81
N HIS A 68 -7.60 -11.89 -3.52
CA HIS A 68 -7.35 -12.90 -4.54
C HIS A 68 -8.62 -13.22 -5.33
N GLY A 69 -8.51 -13.42 -6.64
CA GLY A 69 -9.60 -13.89 -7.49
C GLY A 69 -10.58 -12.82 -7.97
N TRP A 70 -10.32 -11.53 -7.69
CA TRP A 70 -11.13 -10.45 -8.25
C TRP A 70 -11.11 -10.47 -9.77
N ARG A 71 -12.30 -10.31 -10.38
CA ARG A 71 -12.47 -10.26 -11.85
C ARG A 71 -13.02 -8.90 -12.25
N HIS A 72 -12.24 -8.13 -12.97
CA HIS A 72 -12.60 -6.80 -13.45
C HIS A 72 -13.95 -6.82 -14.19
N HIS A 73 -14.82 -5.86 -13.92
CA HIS A 73 -16.18 -5.74 -14.48
C HIS A 73 -17.14 -6.91 -14.19
N ARG A 74 -16.78 -7.88 -13.34
CA ARG A 74 -17.61 -9.05 -13.01
C ARG A 74 -17.82 -9.21 -11.52
N SER A 75 -16.78 -9.04 -10.74
CA SER A 75 -16.83 -9.14 -9.28
C SER A 75 -17.40 -7.87 -8.65
N LYS A 76 -17.99 -8.04 -7.47
CA LYS A 76 -18.49 -6.94 -6.63
C LYS A 76 -17.88 -7.06 -5.24
N PRO A 77 -17.75 -5.96 -4.49
CA PRO A 77 -17.22 -6.00 -3.11
C PRO A 77 -17.92 -7.02 -2.21
N ALA A 78 -19.23 -7.19 -2.37
CA ALA A 78 -20.03 -8.16 -1.62
C ALA A 78 -19.64 -9.62 -1.88
N ASP A 79 -19.08 -9.95 -3.04
CA ASP A 79 -18.67 -11.33 -3.35
C ASP A 79 -17.45 -11.78 -2.50
N PHE A 80 -16.77 -10.84 -1.87
CA PHE A 80 -15.55 -11.03 -1.08
C PHE A 80 -15.64 -10.51 0.35
N ASP A 81 -16.82 -10.01 0.79
CA ASP A 81 -16.98 -9.23 2.03
C ASP A 81 -15.92 -8.11 2.13
N LEU A 82 -15.57 -7.51 0.98
CA LEU A 82 -14.47 -6.59 0.85
C LEU A 82 -14.70 -5.33 1.68
N SER A 83 -13.78 -5.07 2.61
CA SER A 83 -13.82 -3.95 3.55
C SER A 83 -12.42 -3.40 3.82
N LEU A 84 -12.32 -2.32 4.57
CA LEU A 84 -11.03 -1.75 5.02
C LEU A 84 -10.23 -2.70 5.93
N GLU A 85 -10.83 -3.77 6.46
CA GLU A 85 -10.07 -4.84 7.14
C GLU A 85 -9.08 -5.53 6.18
N HIS A 86 -9.43 -5.66 4.89
CA HIS A 86 -8.50 -6.21 3.89
C HIS A 86 -7.32 -5.26 3.65
N LEU A 87 -7.56 -3.94 3.62
CA LEU A 87 -6.46 -2.97 3.54
C LEU A 87 -5.55 -3.06 4.76
N ALA A 88 -6.13 -3.21 5.95
CA ALA A 88 -5.36 -3.40 7.18
C ALA A 88 -4.52 -4.69 7.14
N ASN A 89 -4.96 -5.77 6.45
CA ASN A 89 -4.15 -6.97 6.28
C ASN A 89 -2.87 -6.69 5.47
N HIS A 90 -2.95 -5.87 4.42
CA HIS A 90 -1.77 -5.48 3.65
C HIS A 90 -0.81 -4.60 4.48
N ILE A 91 -1.36 -3.69 5.29
CA ILE A 91 -0.58 -2.87 6.23
C ILE A 91 0.15 -3.79 7.22
N ASP A 92 -0.57 -4.70 7.88
CA ASP A 92 0.00 -5.67 8.83
C ASP A 92 1.13 -6.47 8.20
N HIS A 93 0.93 -6.97 6.97
CA HIS A 93 1.93 -7.78 6.27
C HIS A 93 3.24 -7.00 6.05
N ILE A 94 3.15 -5.77 5.57
CA ILE A 94 4.33 -4.90 5.39
C ILE A 94 5.01 -4.62 6.74
N CYS A 95 4.23 -4.28 7.77
CA CYS A 95 4.74 -4.01 9.11
C CYS A 95 5.43 -5.23 9.72
N GLN A 96 4.90 -6.44 9.52
CA GLN A 96 5.50 -7.68 10.00
C GLN A 96 6.84 -7.96 9.30
N LEU A 97 6.91 -7.80 7.98
CA LEU A 97 8.16 -7.95 7.23
C LEU A 97 9.23 -6.94 7.67
N ALA A 98 8.80 -5.73 8.04
CA ALA A 98 9.70 -4.66 8.46
C ALA A 98 10.06 -4.70 9.95
N GLY A 99 9.27 -5.35 10.80
CA GLY A 99 9.36 -5.28 12.25
C GLY A 99 9.02 -3.89 12.84
N ASN A 100 8.40 -3.02 12.05
CA ASN A 100 7.99 -1.66 12.44
C ASN A 100 7.01 -1.08 11.40
N ILE A 101 6.44 0.11 11.70
CA ILE A 101 5.42 0.77 10.86
C ILE A 101 5.99 1.76 9.81
N ARG A 102 7.30 2.00 9.77
CA ARG A 102 7.88 3.14 9.04
C ARG A 102 7.83 3.04 7.53
N HIS A 103 7.56 1.86 6.99
CA HIS A 103 7.67 1.54 5.56
C HIS A 103 6.31 1.41 4.86
N VAL A 104 5.23 1.75 5.54
CA VAL A 104 3.88 1.70 4.98
C VAL A 104 3.17 3.04 5.11
N GLY A 105 2.34 3.38 4.14
CA GLY A 105 1.52 4.58 4.11
C GLY A 105 0.22 4.34 3.34
N ILE A 106 -0.61 5.37 3.20
CA ILE A 106 -1.85 5.31 2.42
C ILE A 106 -1.57 5.86 1.02
N GLY A 107 -1.82 5.03 0.01
CA GLY A 107 -1.73 5.39 -1.40
C GLY A 107 -2.96 4.87 -2.14
N THR A 108 -4.11 5.48 -1.90
CA THR A 108 -5.43 4.92 -2.20
C THR A 108 -5.65 4.54 -3.65
N ASP A 109 -5.08 5.29 -4.59
CA ASP A 109 -5.35 5.17 -6.03
C ASP A 109 -6.85 5.35 -6.38
N ALA A 110 -7.60 6.07 -5.54
CA ALA A 110 -9.06 6.12 -5.58
C ALA A 110 -9.65 6.82 -6.83
N ASP A 111 -8.82 7.45 -7.66
CA ASP A 111 -9.15 8.03 -8.96
C ASP A 111 -8.44 7.32 -10.13
N GLY A 112 -7.87 6.14 -9.87
CA GLY A 112 -7.08 5.35 -10.83
C GLY A 112 -7.89 4.60 -11.89
N GLY A 113 -9.06 5.12 -12.28
CA GLY A 113 -9.90 4.57 -13.33
C GLY A 113 -10.95 3.57 -12.83
N PHE A 114 -11.23 3.54 -11.53
CA PHE A 114 -12.27 2.75 -10.89
C PHE A 114 -13.08 3.61 -9.90
N GLY A 115 -14.31 3.20 -9.61
CA GLY A 115 -15.20 3.86 -8.65
C GLY A 115 -15.50 2.97 -7.44
N THR A 116 -16.56 3.33 -6.70
CA THR A 116 -16.98 2.61 -5.49
C THR A 116 -17.40 1.16 -5.76
N GLU A 117 -17.71 0.81 -7.01
CA GLU A 117 -18.00 -0.56 -7.43
C GLU A 117 -16.79 -1.51 -7.31
N GLN A 118 -15.58 -0.95 -7.21
CA GLN A 118 -14.32 -1.68 -7.11
C GLN A 118 -13.52 -1.27 -5.87
N MET A 119 -14.20 -0.73 -4.85
CA MET A 119 -13.62 -0.33 -3.57
C MET A 119 -14.21 -1.15 -2.41
N PRO A 120 -13.60 -1.13 -1.22
CA PRO A 120 -14.21 -1.64 0.01
C PRO A 120 -15.64 -1.12 0.21
N ALA A 121 -16.55 -1.99 0.64
CA ALA A 121 -17.95 -1.62 0.82
C ALA A 121 -18.17 -0.50 1.86
N ASP A 122 -17.24 -0.36 2.79
CA ASP A 122 -17.21 0.68 3.83
C ASP A 122 -16.46 1.95 3.42
N LEU A 123 -15.98 2.03 2.16
CA LEU A 123 -15.27 3.18 1.59
C LEU A 123 -16.11 3.81 0.47
N GLY A 124 -17.12 4.60 0.82
CA GLY A 124 -17.99 5.30 -0.13
C GLY A 124 -17.42 6.63 -0.64
N SER A 125 -16.45 7.18 0.07
CA SER A 125 -15.72 8.41 -0.30
C SER A 125 -14.32 8.38 0.32
N ILE A 126 -13.43 9.26 -0.15
CA ILE A 126 -12.08 9.37 0.42
C ILE A 126 -12.09 9.73 1.93
N ALA A 127 -13.12 10.42 2.40
CA ALA A 127 -13.27 10.72 3.82
C ALA A 127 -13.41 9.47 4.70
N ASP A 128 -13.96 8.40 4.14
CA ASP A 128 -14.16 7.14 4.85
C ASP A 128 -12.87 6.39 5.14
N ILE A 129 -11.74 6.76 4.52
CA ILE A 129 -10.44 6.17 4.83
C ILE A 129 -10.08 6.33 6.32
N GLN A 130 -10.63 7.33 7.00
CA GLN A 130 -10.46 7.52 8.44
C GLN A 130 -11.01 6.35 9.28
N LYS A 131 -11.95 5.56 8.75
CA LYS A 131 -12.46 4.34 9.41
C LYS A 131 -11.36 3.28 9.59
N LEU A 132 -10.28 3.37 8.83
CA LEU A 132 -9.10 2.51 9.00
C LEU A 132 -8.41 2.73 10.36
N GLY A 133 -8.44 3.95 10.92
CA GLY A 133 -7.83 4.25 12.20
C GLY A 133 -8.33 3.37 13.36
N PRO A 134 -9.65 3.30 13.62
CA PRO A 134 -10.22 2.36 14.60
C PRO A 134 -9.90 0.88 14.31
N ILE A 135 -9.80 0.47 13.05
CA ILE A 135 -9.43 -0.90 12.66
C ILE A 135 -7.99 -1.19 13.12
N LEU A 136 -7.05 -0.33 12.79
CA LEU A 136 -5.65 -0.45 13.20
C LEU A 136 -5.50 -0.41 14.73
N ALA A 137 -6.25 0.46 15.42
CA ALA A 137 -6.24 0.52 16.88
C ALA A 137 -6.68 -0.81 17.51
N ARG A 138 -7.73 -1.48 17.00
CA ARG A 138 -8.15 -2.81 17.45
C ARG A 138 -7.09 -3.89 17.22
N ARG A 139 -6.22 -3.71 16.23
CA ARG A 139 -5.09 -4.61 15.91
C ARG A 139 -3.84 -4.32 16.77
N GLY A 140 -3.91 -3.34 17.68
CA GLY A 140 -2.84 -3.01 18.63
C GLY A 140 -1.89 -1.90 18.18
N TYR A 141 -2.17 -1.23 17.07
CA TYR A 141 -1.40 -0.04 16.66
C TYR A 141 -1.69 1.13 17.61
N SER A 142 -0.64 1.77 18.09
CA SER A 142 -0.77 2.98 18.89
C SER A 142 -1.27 4.16 18.05
N LYS A 143 -1.73 5.22 18.70
CA LYS A 143 -2.10 6.46 17.97
C LYS A 143 -0.94 6.99 17.12
N SER A 144 0.29 6.96 17.64
CA SER A 144 1.48 7.40 16.91
C SER A 144 1.78 6.53 15.69
N ASP A 145 1.54 5.21 15.78
CA ASP A 145 1.70 4.31 14.64
C ASP A 145 0.67 4.62 13.55
N ILE A 146 -0.59 4.82 13.94
CA ILE A 146 -1.67 5.19 13.03
C ILE A 146 -1.36 6.53 12.35
N ASP A 147 -0.97 7.56 13.09
CA ASP A 147 -0.57 8.86 12.52
C ASP A 147 0.63 8.69 11.55
N GLY A 148 1.58 7.82 11.90
CA GLY A 148 2.70 7.43 11.04
C GLY A 148 2.24 6.85 9.70
N ILE A 149 1.36 5.86 9.74
CA ILE A 149 0.80 5.16 8.57
C ILE A 149 -0.03 6.13 7.70
N PHE A 150 -0.89 6.94 8.32
CA PHE A 150 -1.77 7.83 7.58
C PHE A 150 -1.03 8.92 6.80
N HIS A 151 0.03 9.49 7.36
CA HIS A 151 0.76 10.60 6.73
C HIS A 151 2.23 10.72 7.13
N GLY A 152 2.58 10.33 8.37
CA GLY A 152 3.89 10.64 8.95
C GLY A 152 5.05 10.02 8.18
N ASN A 153 4.91 8.79 7.69
CA ASN A 153 5.96 8.06 6.98
C ASN A 153 6.30 8.70 5.63
N PHE A 154 5.29 9.04 4.82
CA PHE A 154 5.51 9.77 3.56
C PHE A 154 6.09 11.16 3.81
N LEU A 155 5.58 11.89 4.80
CA LEU A 155 6.12 13.20 5.15
C LEU A 155 7.58 13.13 5.63
N ALA A 156 7.95 12.10 6.39
CA ALA A 156 9.32 11.88 6.83
C ALA A 156 10.26 11.61 5.64
N LEU A 157 9.83 10.79 4.69
CA LEU A 157 10.57 10.54 3.46
C LEU A 157 10.76 11.82 2.64
N LEU A 158 9.68 12.59 2.42
CA LEU A 158 9.75 13.85 1.68
C LEU A 158 10.69 14.87 2.35
N ARG A 159 10.61 15.04 3.67
CA ARG A 159 11.49 15.94 4.43
C ARG A 159 12.96 15.51 4.38
N ARG A 160 13.23 14.22 4.27
CA ARG A 160 14.60 13.70 4.12
C ARG A 160 15.17 14.00 2.73
N VAL A 161 14.35 13.96 1.69
CA VAL A 161 14.76 14.10 0.29
C VAL A 161 14.78 15.55 -0.18
N TRP A 162 13.80 16.34 0.22
CA TRP A 162 13.61 17.73 -0.22
C TRP A 162 14.12 18.71 0.85
N LYS A 163 15.43 18.71 1.00
CA LYS A 163 16.15 19.68 1.86
C LYS A 163 16.50 20.94 1.08
#